data_12d0e8dd017bb7a092c4130c16c4c812
#
_entry.id   12d0e8dd017bb7a092c4130c16c4c812
#
_cell.length_a   1.000
_cell.length_b   1.000
_cell.length_c   1.000
_cell.angle_alpha   90.00
_cell.angle_beta   90.00
_cell.angle_gamma   90.00
#
_symmetry.space_group_name_H-M   'P 1'
#
loop_
_entity.id
_entity.type
_entity.pdbx_description
1 polymer ?
#
loop_
_entity_poly.entity_id
_entity_poly.type
_entity_poly.pdbx_seq_one_letter_code
_entity_poly.pdbx_strand_id
1 'polypeptide(L)'
;MKNIILNNKNKKEIQNYLRKVIEIGLDFKCQERFRTNILEKERYNELLEFPDEGKDILELLEYFKLSILPYCSNFSSINFMGFPDSGNSMSGMVGAILSDLLQQNLINSSFCSPIASFLEIAVIRWLRQLVGYHNNDTIKDIFQVGGIITNGGTGSNATVLLLARENHRSNTMNEGVKNPGEYKVIVPKGIGHYSIRSSLMWLGCGNNIIEVPINEFKYNLKELKRAIRKNKGSIMAVIIYVGDSRTMTIDNIEKICKIVKNEDDNIWIHADACHGFSLAFSSNLKHFIKGINNVDSISIDPHKVLMLPYTLSALLIKDAEKMKLISSNSDLIMQEPFAFGQITPFIGSKSWDSLKLWFLIKNIGIKEIGKIIDRRYNMALFLEKILNASEDFIVINNVKINSVMFMYIKNKKNIEYNIEELNYINKKIKEIIDKEGIYYLHQFSILDNIGKLKKNATIYPLRYMSGNDNIKREDIIKMVRYVRNIAKRVIKFYLEEKRK
;
A
#
# COMPACT_ATOMS: atom_id res chain seq x y z
N MET A 1 -40.48 14.83 14.29
CA MET A 1 -39.27 14.61 13.46
C MET A 1 -38.11 14.22 14.37
N LYS A 2 -37.45 13.07 14.12
CA LYS A 2 -36.22 12.69 14.84
C LYS A 2 -35.16 13.78 14.58
N ASN A 3 -34.42 14.17 15.63
CA ASN A 3 -33.38 15.18 15.50
C ASN A 3 -32.10 14.52 14.97
N ILE A 4 -31.96 14.47 13.66
CA ILE A 4 -30.90 13.72 12.96
C ILE A 4 -29.58 14.49 12.77
N ILE A 5 -29.56 15.79 13.06
CA ILE A 5 -28.38 16.65 12.89
C ILE A 5 -27.73 16.91 14.24
N LEU A 6 -26.39 16.80 14.30
CA LEU A 6 -25.61 17.10 15.49
C LEU A 6 -25.76 18.56 15.93
N ASN A 7 -26.21 18.77 17.18
CA ASN A 7 -26.37 20.10 17.75
C ASN A 7 -26.33 20.05 19.29
N ASN A 8 -26.45 21.21 19.93
CA ASN A 8 -26.38 21.30 21.40
C ASN A 8 -27.49 20.52 22.12
N LYS A 9 -28.66 20.30 21.51
CA LYS A 9 -29.79 19.62 22.14
C LYS A 9 -29.57 18.12 22.29
N ASN A 10 -28.84 17.51 21.31
CA ASN A 10 -28.58 16.06 21.30
C ASN A 10 -27.12 15.70 21.64
N LYS A 11 -26.31 16.66 22.09
CA LYS A 11 -24.89 16.45 22.41
C LYS A 11 -24.63 15.29 23.39
N LYS A 12 -25.42 15.19 24.45
CA LYS A 12 -25.26 14.10 25.46
C LYS A 12 -25.61 12.73 24.89
N GLU A 13 -26.64 12.66 24.06
CA GLU A 13 -27.08 11.46 23.39
C GLU A 13 -25.99 10.96 22.42
N ILE A 14 -25.44 11.85 21.60
CA ILE A 14 -24.34 11.57 20.66
C ILE A 14 -23.09 11.10 21.41
N GLN A 15 -22.73 11.76 22.52
CA GLN A 15 -21.60 11.31 23.35
C GLN A 15 -21.79 9.88 23.87
N ASN A 16 -23.04 9.49 24.20
CA ASN A 16 -23.34 8.11 24.60
C ASN A 16 -23.18 7.11 23.45
N TYR A 17 -23.68 7.45 22.25
CA TYR A 17 -23.51 6.62 21.07
C TYR A 17 -22.03 6.45 20.71
N LEU A 18 -21.26 7.54 20.65
CA LEU A 18 -19.83 7.49 20.36
C LEU A 18 -19.03 6.65 21.38
N ARG A 19 -19.40 6.72 22.68
CA ARG A 19 -18.78 5.88 23.69
C ARG A 19 -19.00 4.40 23.38
N LYS A 20 -20.23 3.98 23.09
CA LYS A 20 -20.55 2.59 22.72
C LYS A 20 -19.84 2.14 21.45
N VAL A 21 -19.78 2.98 20.42
CA VAL A 21 -19.04 2.68 19.17
C VAL A 21 -17.55 2.44 19.45
N ILE A 22 -16.95 3.30 20.29
CA ILE A 22 -15.54 3.15 20.69
C ILE A 22 -15.33 1.84 21.47
N GLU A 23 -16.20 1.52 22.43
CA GLU A 23 -16.14 0.27 23.21
C GLU A 23 -16.22 -0.96 22.28
N ILE A 24 -17.22 -1.03 21.40
CA ILE A 24 -17.36 -2.11 20.41
C ILE A 24 -16.09 -2.25 19.54
N GLY A 25 -15.58 -1.13 19.04
CA GLY A 25 -14.39 -1.12 18.19
C GLY A 25 -13.12 -1.58 18.93
N LEU A 26 -12.91 -1.12 20.15
CA LEU A 26 -11.75 -1.51 20.98
C LEU A 26 -11.83 -2.97 21.41
N ASP A 27 -12.99 -3.46 21.85
CA ASP A 27 -13.20 -4.85 22.21
C ASP A 27 -12.86 -5.78 21.03
N PHE A 28 -13.26 -5.40 19.82
CA PHE A 28 -12.91 -6.15 18.62
C PHE A 28 -11.40 -6.10 18.32
N LYS A 29 -10.79 -4.92 18.39
CA LYS A 29 -9.37 -4.71 18.07
C LYS A 29 -8.43 -5.42 19.04
N CYS A 30 -8.82 -5.57 20.32
CA CYS A 30 -8.04 -6.24 21.36
C CYS A 30 -8.11 -7.77 21.30
N GLN A 31 -8.92 -8.37 20.41
CA GLN A 31 -8.99 -9.82 20.26
C GLN A 31 -7.73 -10.39 19.59
N GLU A 32 -7.27 -11.55 20.06
CA GLU A 32 -6.13 -12.25 19.45
C GLU A 32 -6.46 -12.81 18.05
N ARG A 33 -7.70 -13.26 17.84
CA ARG A 33 -8.14 -13.83 16.56
C ARG A 33 -8.27 -12.74 15.51
N PHE A 34 -7.77 -13.02 14.29
CA PHE A 34 -7.97 -12.10 13.18
C PHE A 34 -9.35 -12.23 12.51
N ARG A 35 -9.98 -13.39 12.62
CA ARG A 35 -11.33 -13.66 12.10
C ARG A 35 -12.04 -14.65 13.01
N THR A 36 -13.29 -14.37 13.34
CA THR A 36 -14.09 -15.23 14.25
C THR A 36 -14.91 -16.24 13.44
N ASN A 37 -15.55 -15.78 12.38
CA ASN A 37 -16.46 -16.60 11.56
C ASN A 37 -16.12 -16.50 10.07
N ILE A 38 -16.55 -17.51 9.30
CA ILE A 38 -16.56 -17.49 7.84
C ILE A 38 -17.99 -17.14 7.41
N LEU A 39 -18.13 -16.14 6.55
CA LEU A 39 -19.42 -15.71 6.03
C LEU A 39 -19.99 -16.81 5.10
N GLU A 40 -21.17 -17.35 5.46
CA GLU A 40 -21.95 -18.24 4.62
C GLU A 40 -22.79 -17.42 3.65
N LYS A 41 -23.03 -17.97 2.43
CA LYS A 41 -23.73 -17.22 1.37
C LYS A 41 -25.16 -16.83 1.74
N GLU A 42 -25.82 -17.68 2.55
CA GLU A 42 -27.20 -17.47 2.99
C GLU A 42 -27.36 -16.19 3.80
N ARG A 43 -26.40 -15.89 4.68
CA ARG A 43 -26.40 -14.65 5.49
C ARG A 43 -26.20 -13.38 4.67
N TYR A 44 -25.56 -13.49 3.50
CA TYR A 44 -25.39 -12.35 2.62
C TYR A 44 -26.76 -11.80 2.12
N ASN A 45 -27.76 -12.67 1.92
CA ASN A 45 -29.07 -12.26 1.43
C ASN A 45 -29.81 -11.35 2.42
N GLU A 46 -29.61 -11.54 3.74
CA GLU A 46 -30.21 -10.69 4.77
C GLU A 46 -29.71 -9.23 4.70
N LEU A 47 -28.49 -9.01 4.18
CA LEU A 47 -27.91 -7.67 4.01
C LEU A 47 -28.40 -6.94 2.77
N LEU A 48 -29.08 -7.63 1.85
CA LEU A 48 -29.61 -7.05 0.60
C LEU A 48 -30.98 -6.41 0.74
N GLU A 49 -31.65 -6.64 1.87
CA GLU A 49 -32.98 -6.09 2.11
C GLU A 49 -32.90 -4.57 2.28
N PHE A 50 -33.68 -3.86 1.45
CA PHE A 50 -33.78 -2.39 1.53
C PHE A 50 -34.84 -2.02 2.58
N PRO A 51 -34.46 -1.30 3.64
CA PRO A 51 -35.40 -1.03 4.74
C PRO A 51 -36.38 0.10 4.41
N ASP A 52 -37.66 -0.17 4.52
CA ASP A 52 -38.71 0.85 4.40
C ASP A 52 -38.80 1.74 5.66
N GLU A 53 -38.48 1.17 6.82
CA GLU A 53 -38.51 1.88 8.10
C GLU A 53 -37.15 1.89 8.79
N GLY A 54 -36.84 2.99 9.49
CA GLY A 54 -35.60 3.12 10.25
C GLY A 54 -35.70 2.46 11.62
N LYS A 55 -34.55 1.95 12.11
CA LYS A 55 -34.38 1.39 13.48
C LYS A 55 -33.73 2.40 14.41
N ASP A 56 -33.84 2.15 15.70
CA ASP A 56 -33.10 2.89 16.71
C ASP A 56 -31.60 2.66 16.59
N ILE A 57 -30.78 3.67 16.89
CA ILE A 57 -29.30 3.59 16.76
C ILE A 57 -28.73 2.53 17.70
N LEU A 58 -29.26 2.38 18.91
CA LEU A 58 -28.78 1.38 19.85
C LEU A 58 -29.11 -0.04 19.41
N GLU A 59 -30.27 -0.25 18.82
CA GLU A 59 -30.65 -1.53 18.20
C GLU A 59 -29.72 -1.85 17.02
N LEU A 60 -29.41 -0.86 16.19
CA LEU A 60 -28.46 -1.02 15.08
C LEU A 60 -27.04 -1.35 15.57
N LEU A 61 -26.58 -0.75 16.65
CA LEU A 61 -25.28 -1.05 17.25
C LEU A 61 -25.22 -2.48 17.80
N GLU A 62 -26.29 -2.95 18.46
CA GLU A 62 -26.37 -4.34 18.92
C GLU A 62 -26.45 -5.33 17.74
N TYR A 63 -27.24 -5.03 16.72
CA TYR A 63 -27.27 -5.83 15.49
C TYR A 63 -25.90 -5.90 14.83
N PHE A 64 -25.21 -4.77 14.69
CA PHE A 64 -23.86 -4.70 14.14
C PHE A 64 -22.89 -5.58 14.93
N LYS A 65 -22.91 -5.45 16.27
CA LYS A 65 -22.04 -6.20 17.18
C LYS A 65 -22.26 -7.71 17.09
N LEU A 66 -23.50 -8.16 17.00
CA LEU A 66 -23.86 -9.58 17.04
C LEU A 66 -23.84 -10.23 15.66
N SER A 67 -24.24 -9.51 14.61
CA SER A 67 -24.51 -10.08 13.30
C SER A 67 -23.49 -9.70 12.21
N ILE A 68 -22.75 -8.59 12.34
CA ILE A 68 -21.81 -8.11 11.34
C ILE A 68 -20.36 -8.23 11.83
N LEU A 69 -20.06 -7.69 13.00
CA LEU A 69 -18.70 -7.63 13.54
C LEU A 69 -17.97 -8.98 13.62
N PRO A 70 -18.62 -10.13 13.93
CA PRO A 70 -17.97 -11.44 13.95
C PRO A 70 -17.40 -11.89 12.60
N TYR A 71 -17.83 -11.28 11.49
CA TYR A 71 -17.35 -11.59 10.14
C TYR A 71 -16.27 -10.60 9.65
N CYS A 72 -15.97 -9.56 10.43
CA CYS A 72 -14.92 -8.61 10.10
C CYS A 72 -13.52 -9.20 10.35
N SER A 73 -12.54 -8.77 9.56
CA SER A 73 -11.13 -9.14 9.77
C SER A 73 -10.45 -8.17 10.74
N ASN A 74 -9.86 -8.71 11.81
CA ASN A 74 -9.11 -7.92 12.78
C ASN A 74 -7.64 -7.79 12.37
N PHE A 75 -7.28 -6.73 11.69
CA PHE A 75 -5.90 -6.44 11.29
C PHE A 75 -4.98 -6.09 12.48
N SER A 76 -5.54 -5.83 13.67
CA SER A 76 -4.75 -5.63 14.90
C SER A 76 -4.34 -6.93 15.59
N SER A 77 -4.87 -8.07 15.14
CA SER A 77 -4.46 -9.38 15.64
C SER A 77 -2.98 -9.66 15.39
N ILE A 78 -2.28 -10.20 16.39
CA ILE A 78 -0.91 -10.68 16.25
C ILE A 78 -0.78 -11.85 15.26
N ASN A 79 -1.89 -12.53 14.95
CA ASN A 79 -1.96 -13.64 14.00
C ASN A 79 -2.21 -13.19 12.55
N PHE A 80 -2.46 -11.89 12.33
CA PHE A 80 -2.56 -11.31 10.98
C PHE A 80 -1.17 -10.91 10.48
N MET A 81 -0.49 -11.86 9.82
CA MET A 81 0.94 -11.79 9.50
C MET A 81 1.24 -11.80 8.00
N GLY A 82 0.26 -11.62 7.12
CA GLY A 82 0.47 -11.84 5.68
C GLY A 82 0.29 -10.62 4.79
N PHE A 83 -0.11 -9.48 5.37
CA PHE A 83 -0.44 -8.26 4.62
C PHE A 83 0.19 -7.03 5.28
N PRO A 84 0.39 -5.92 4.53
CA PRO A 84 1.05 -4.72 5.08
C PRO A 84 0.24 -4.02 6.18
N ASP A 85 -1.07 -4.16 6.13
CA ASP A 85 -1.99 -3.53 7.07
C ASP A 85 -1.85 -4.18 8.45
N SER A 86 -1.64 -3.38 9.46
CA SER A 86 -1.19 -3.86 10.78
C SER A 86 -1.98 -3.32 11.94
N GLY A 87 -3.23 -2.96 11.69
CA GLY A 87 -4.04 -2.27 12.70
C GLY A 87 -3.70 -0.79 12.80
N ASN A 88 -4.38 -0.08 13.68
CA ASN A 88 -4.34 1.36 13.76
C ASN A 88 -3.57 1.84 15.00
N SER A 89 -2.73 2.87 14.84
CA SER A 89 -2.15 3.62 15.94
C SER A 89 -3.23 4.44 16.66
N MET A 90 -3.07 4.66 17.98
CA MET A 90 -3.97 5.51 18.76
C MET A 90 -4.07 6.92 18.18
N SER A 91 -2.94 7.54 17.91
CA SER A 91 -2.89 8.90 17.34
C SER A 91 -3.53 8.98 15.96
N GLY A 92 -3.35 7.96 15.11
CA GLY A 92 -4.02 7.88 13.81
C GLY A 92 -5.54 7.75 13.94
N MET A 93 -6.02 6.97 14.90
CA MET A 93 -7.46 6.85 15.20
C MET A 93 -8.06 8.16 15.71
N VAL A 94 -7.38 8.85 16.60
CA VAL A 94 -7.82 10.17 17.11
C VAL A 94 -7.92 11.16 15.93
N GLY A 95 -6.90 11.20 15.06
CA GLY A 95 -6.93 12.03 13.88
C GLY A 95 -8.08 11.70 12.91
N ALA A 96 -8.40 10.41 12.73
CA ALA A 96 -9.51 9.98 11.89
C ALA A 96 -10.87 10.43 12.44
N ILE A 97 -11.14 10.18 13.73
CA ILE A 97 -12.39 10.57 14.38
C ILE A 97 -12.60 12.10 14.30
N LEU A 98 -11.53 12.87 14.55
CA LEU A 98 -11.61 14.33 14.46
C LEU A 98 -11.82 14.79 13.02
N SER A 99 -11.19 14.18 12.02
CA SER A 99 -11.40 14.48 10.61
C SER A 99 -12.87 14.33 10.22
N ASP A 100 -13.50 13.22 10.60
CA ASP A 100 -14.90 12.94 10.29
C ASP A 100 -15.86 13.86 11.06
N LEU A 101 -15.60 14.14 12.34
CA LEU A 101 -16.44 15.05 13.14
C LEU A 101 -16.38 16.50 12.65
N LEU A 102 -15.22 16.95 12.15
CA LEU A 102 -15.02 18.34 11.72
C LEU A 102 -15.41 18.61 10.27
N GLN A 103 -15.55 17.59 9.44
CA GLN A 103 -16.01 17.64 8.05
C GLN A 103 -15.35 18.74 7.19
N GLN A 104 -14.04 18.97 7.36
CA GLN A 104 -13.34 19.97 6.54
C GLN A 104 -13.20 19.47 5.09
N ASN A 105 -13.53 20.31 4.13
CA ASN A 105 -13.38 20.00 2.71
C ASN A 105 -12.24 20.83 2.10
N LEU A 106 -11.12 20.16 1.80
CA LEU A 106 -9.89 20.78 1.33
C LEU A 106 -9.95 21.25 -0.15
N ILE A 107 -11.12 21.18 -0.78
CA ILE A 107 -11.31 21.72 -2.12
C ILE A 107 -11.11 23.23 -2.18
N ASN A 108 -11.42 23.92 -1.07
CA ASN A 108 -11.33 25.37 -0.94
C ASN A 108 -10.68 25.72 0.42
N SER A 109 -9.73 26.65 0.42
CA SER A 109 -8.92 27.00 1.59
C SER A 109 -9.46 28.15 2.43
N SER A 110 -10.41 28.97 1.93
CA SER A 110 -10.88 30.12 2.72
C SER A 110 -12.06 29.81 3.61
N PHE A 111 -13.10 29.18 3.12
CA PHE A 111 -14.31 28.93 3.92
C PHE A 111 -14.60 27.46 4.22
N CYS A 112 -14.10 26.50 3.39
CA CYS A 112 -14.34 25.08 3.63
C CYS A 112 -13.29 24.43 4.53
N SER A 113 -12.03 24.92 4.52
CA SER A 113 -10.91 24.31 5.24
C SER A 113 -9.78 25.29 5.57
N PRO A 114 -10.03 26.38 6.28
CA PRO A 114 -9.04 27.45 6.47
C PRO A 114 -7.71 26.96 7.03
N ILE A 115 -7.72 26.19 8.10
CA ILE A 115 -6.50 25.65 8.72
C ILE A 115 -6.13 24.27 8.18
N ALA A 116 -7.11 23.47 7.76
CA ALA A 116 -6.88 22.10 7.33
C ALA A 116 -6.02 22.01 6.05
N SER A 117 -6.22 22.96 5.10
CA SER A 117 -5.39 23.07 3.91
C SER A 117 -3.92 23.34 4.27
N PHE A 118 -3.64 24.27 5.15
CA PHE A 118 -2.27 24.57 5.58
C PHE A 118 -1.63 23.44 6.37
N LEU A 119 -2.42 22.70 7.14
CA LEU A 119 -1.92 21.51 7.84
C LEU A 119 -1.56 20.40 6.86
N GLU A 120 -2.35 20.18 5.80
CA GLU A 120 -1.98 19.22 4.75
C GLU A 120 -0.70 19.65 4.04
N ILE A 121 -0.56 20.93 3.71
CA ILE A 121 0.68 21.50 3.14
C ILE A 121 1.87 21.21 4.04
N ALA A 122 1.75 21.42 5.35
CA ALA A 122 2.82 21.12 6.30
C ALA A 122 3.20 19.63 6.29
N VAL A 123 2.22 18.73 6.28
CA VAL A 123 2.46 17.28 6.22
C VAL A 123 3.17 16.90 4.93
N ILE A 124 2.74 17.41 3.78
CA ILE A 124 3.40 17.17 2.49
C ILE A 124 4.86 17.64 2.53
N ARG A 125 5.13 18.82 3.07
CA ARG A 125 6.50 19.37 3.21
C ARG A 125 7.38 18.49 4.10
N TRP A 126 6.86 17.93 5.19
CA TRP A 126 7.60 16.97 6.03
C TRP A 126 7.96 15.71 5.25
N LEU A 127 7.01 15.16 4.49
CA LEU A 127 7.26 13.97 3.67
C LEU A 127 8.30 14.23 2.56
N ARG A 128 8.22 15.38 1.91
CA ARG A 128 9.21 15.82 0.91
C ARG A 128 10.62 15.94 1.52
N GLN A 129 10.73 16.50 2.72
CA GLN A 129 12.00 16.63 3.44
C GLN A 129 12.61 15.26 3.78
N LEU A 130 11.81 14.28 4.14
CA LEU A 130 12.28 12.91 4.44
C LEU A 130 12.98 12.25 3.25
N VAL A 131 12.50 12.48 2.03
CA VAL A 131 13.10 11.94 0.78
C VAL A 131 14.15 12.84 0.18
N GLY A 132 14.40 14.02 0.75
CA GLY A 132 15.41 14.97 0.27
C GLY A 132 14.94 15.83 -0.92
N TYR A 133 13.64 16.01 -1.10
CA TYR A 133 13.11 16.99 -2.04
C TYR A 133 13.21 18.40 -1.44
N HIS A 134 13.58 19.37 -2.28
CA HIS A 134 13.62 20.75 -1.87
C HIS A 134 12.22 21.31 -1.58
N ASN A 135 12.09 22.06 -0.50
CA ASN A 135 10.91 22.84 -0.18
C ASN A 135 11.25 24.34 -0.29
N ASN A 136 10.44 25.09 -1.03
CA ASN A 136 10.56 26.54 -1.05
C ASN A 136 10.35 27.11 0.37
N ASP A 137 11.13 28.11 0.77
CA ASP A 137 10.99 28.73 2.10
C ASP A 137 9.60 29.37 2.26
N THR A 138 9.14 30.05 1.23
CA THR A 138 7.80 30.63 1.13
C THR A 138 7.05 30.02 -0.05
N ILE A 139 5.75 29.78 0.11
CA ILE A 139 4.86 29.34 -0.94
C ILE A 139 3.79 30.39 -1.17
N LYS A 140 3.47 30.68 -2.43
CA LYS A 140 2.47 31.67 -2.84
C LYS A 140 1.14 31.01 -3.24
N ASP A 141 1.20 29.77 -3.70
CA ASP A 141 0.05 29.01 -4.19
C ASP A 141 0.25 27.51 -4.02
N ILE A 142 -0.80 26.77 -4.33
CA ILE A 142 -0.85 25.31 -4.22
C ILE A 142 0.13 24.59 -5.16
N PHE A 143 0.50 25.19 -6.27
CA PHE A 143 1.43 24.63 -7.25
C PHE A 143 2.89 24.57 -6.75
N GLN A 144 3.20 25.31 -5.68
CA GLN A 144 4.53 25.33 -5.07
C GLN A 144 4.66 24.34 -3.89
N VAL A 145 3.60 23.62 -3.56
CA VAL A 145 3.58 22.63 -2.46
C VAL A 145 4.31 21.34 -2.84
N GLY A 146 4.16 20.88 -4.09
CA GLY A 146 4.84 19.71 -4.63
C GLY A 146 4.33 18.38 -4.09
N GLY A 147 3.03 18.25 -3.88
CA GLY A 147 2.40 16.99 -3.52
C GLY A 147 0.96 17.15 -3.08
N ILE A 148 0.28 16.02 -2.94
CA ILE A 148 -1.11 15.89 -2.49
C ILE A 148 -1.31 14.63 -1.67
N ILE A 149 -2.25 14.65 -0.73
CA ILE A 149 -2.81 13.44 -0.13
C ILE A 149 -3.87 12.86 -1.09
N THR A 150 -3.81 11.55 -1.31
CA THR A 150 -4.65 10.83 -2.28
C THR A 150 -5.42 9.69 -1.63
N ASN A 151 -6.47 9.21 -2.30
CA ASN A 151 -7.29 8.08 -1.87
C ASN A 151 -6.68 6.75 -2.36
N GLY A 152 -5.59 6.32 -1.71
CA GLY A 152 -4.86 5.09 -2.05
C GLY A 152 -3.78 5.28 -3.12
N GLY A 153 -2.79 4.38 -3.12
CA GLY A 153 -1.68 4.38 -4.08
C GLY A 153 -2.12 4.31 -5.54
N THR A 154 -3.28 3.71 -5.81
CA THR A 154 -3.89 3.72 -7.17
C THR A 154 -4.22 5.14 -7.61
N GLY A 155 -4.79 5.97 -6.73
CA GLY A 155 -5.05 7.38 -7.00
C GLY A 155 -3.75 8.17 -7.24
N SER A 156 -2.71 7.91 -6.44
CA SER A 156 -1.37 8.49 -6.66
C SER A 156 -0.81 8.12 -8.02
N ASN A 157 -0.88 6.82 -8.39
CA ASN A 157 -0.36 6.32 -9.66
C ASN A 157 -1.16 6.86 -10.87
N ALA A 158 -2.48 7.01 -10.75
CA ALA A 158 -3.30 7.62 -11.79
C ALA A 158 -2.95 9.11 -11.99
N THR A 159 -2.81 9.85 -10.89
CA THR A 159 -2.46 11.29 -10.94
C THR A 159 -1.07 11.50 -11.55
N VAL A 160 -0.07 10.70 -11.16
CA VAL A 160 1.27 10.85 -11.71
C VAL A 160 1.35 10.44 -13.18
N LEU A 161 0.60 9.43 -13.62
CA LEU A 161 0.57 9.07 -15.04
C LEU A 161 -0.14 10.11 -15.90
N LEU A 162 -1.16 10.79 -15.36
CA LEU A 162 -1.74 11.97 -16.00
C LEU A 162 -0.69 13.08 -16.14
N LEU A 163 0.04 13.35 -15.07
CA LEU A 163 1.11 14.36 -15.05
C LEU A 163 2.24 14.02 -16.04
N ALA A 164 2.68 12.77 -16.06
CA ALA A 164 3.68 12.29 -17.01
C ALA A 164 3.20 12.39 -18.46
N ARG A 165 1.90 12.12 -18.71
CA ARG A 165 1.28 12.27 -20.03
C ARG A 165 1.32 13.74 -20.51
N GLU A 166 0.89 14.67 -19.67
CA GLU A 166 0.90 16.10 -19.98
C GLU A 166 2.34 16.66 -20.07
N ASN A 167 3.30 16.14 -19.31
CA ASN A 167 4.70 16.49 -19.43
C ASN A 167 5.33 15.96 -20.73
N HIS A 168 4.92 14.78 -21.16
CA HIS A 168 5.42 14.16 -22.39
C HIS A 168 4.89 14.87 -23.65
N ARG A 169 3.59 15.17 -23.67
CA ARG A 169 2.91 15.95 -24.71
C ARG A 169 1.82 16.79 -24.05
N SER A 170 1.99 18.08 -24.05
CA SER A 170 1.06 19.04 -23.41
C SER A 170 -0.32 19.08 -24.09
N ASN A 171 -1.31 19.55 -23.32
CA ASN A 171 -2.67 19.83 -23.77
C ASN A 171 -3.52 18.59 -24.12
N THR A 172 -3.08 17.37 -23.74
CA THR A 172 -3.89 16.17 -23.99
C THR A 172 -5.14 16.07 -23.13
N MET A 173 -5.21 16.81 -22.03
CA MET A 173 -6.43 16.93 -21.23
C MET A 173 -7.58 17.63 -21.99
N ASN A 174 -7.25 18.62 -22.83
CA ASN A 174 -8.23 19.37 -23.62
C ASN A 174 -8.51 18.72 -24.98
N GLU A 175 -7.46 18.25 -25.66
CA GLU A 175 -7.56 17.74 -27.03
C GLU A 175 -7.80 16.23 -27.11
N GLY A 176 -7.66 15.51 -26.00
CA GLY A 176 -7.66 14.04 -25.98
C GLY A 176 -6.35 13.42 -26.47
N VAL A 177 -6.23 12.11 -26.27
CA VAL A 177 -5.09 11.31 -26.74
C VAL A 177 -5.34 10.86 -28.16
N LYS A 178 -4.64 11.46 -29.15
CA LYS A 178 -4.82 11.16 -30.59
C LYS A 178 -4.15 9.86 -31.01
N ASN A 179 -2.95 9.60 -30.51
CA ASN A 179 -2.17 8.39 -30.80
C ASN A 179 -1.70 7.71 -29.50
N PRO A 180 -2.46 6.76 -28.95
CA PRO A 180 -2.11 6.08 -27.70
C PRO A 180 -0.73 5.41 -27.71
N GLY A 181 -0.26 4.94 -28.88
CA GLY A 181 1.05 4.28 -29.03
C GLY A 181 2.26 5.15 -28.69
N GLU A 182 2.09 6.46 -28.59
CA GLU A 182 3.12 7.42 -28.21
C GLU A 182 3.25 7.65 -26.69
N TYR A 183 2.42 6.97 -25.87
CA TYR A 183 2.38 7.14 -24.41
C TYR A 183 2.69 5.85 -23.68
N LYS A 184 3.90 5.31 -23.93
CA LYS A 184 4.33 4.04 -23.34
C LYS A 184 4.89 4.23 -21.93
N VAL A 185 4.67 3.22 -21.09
CA VAL A 185 5.24 3.16 -19.73
C VAL A 185 6.10 1.90 -19.59
N ILE A 186 7.31 2.06 -19.09
CA ILE A 186 8.20 0.94 -18.78
C ILE A 186 7.97 0.45 -17.35
N VAL A 187 7.79 -0.87 -17.18
CA VAL A 187 7.67 -1.55 -15.89
C VAL A 187 8.55 -2.81 -15.84
N PRO A 188 8.96 -3.30 -14.66
CA PRO A 188 9.65 -4.58 -14.54
C PRO A 188 8.67 -5.74 -14.76
N LYS A 189 9.08 -6.74 -15.52
CA LYS A 189 8.23 -7.87 -15.94
C LYS A 189 7.77 -8.72 -14.75
N GLY A 190 6.46 -8.94 -14.66
CA GLY A 190 5.86 -9.89 -13.71
C GLY A 190 5.75 -9.43 -12.26
N ILE A 191 6.27 -8.25 -11.89
CA ILE A 191 6.17 -7.68 -10.54
C ILE A 191 5.46 -6.32 -10.49
N GLY A 192 5.07 -5.77 -11.64
CA GLY A 192 4.36 -4.50 -11.76
C GLY A 192 2.99 -4.53 -11.05
N HIS A 193 2.65 -3.43 -10.38
CA HIS A 193 1.34 -3.27 -9.76
C HIS A 193 0.26 -2.99 -10.80
N TYR A 194 -0.94 -3.57 -10.62
CA TYR A 194 -2.05 -3.46 -11.58
C TYR A 194 -2.48 -2.00 -11.83
N SER A 195 -2.33 -1.12 -10.83
CA SER A 195 -2.76 0.28 -10.91
C SER A 195 -2.10 1.04 -12.06
N ILE A 196 -0.86 0.74 -12.41
CA ILE A 196 -0.17 1.37 -13.55
C ILE A 196 -0.90 1.04 -14.86
N ARG A 197 -1.22 -0.24 -15.08
CA ARG A 197 -1.95 -0.68 -16.27
C ARG A 197 -3.36 -0.11 -16.32
N SER A 198 -4.09 -0.18 -15.22
CA SER A 198 -5.44 0.36 -15.13
C SER A 198 -5.47 1.86 -15.36
N SER A 199 -4.54 2.61 -14.76
CA SER A 199 -4.46 4.07 -14.93
C SER A 199 -4.17 4.45 -16.39
N LEU A 200 -3.29 3.73 -17.09
CA LEU A 200 -3.06 3.96 -18.52
C LEU A 200 -4.33 3.81 -19.34
N MET A 201 -5.13 2.77 -19.07
CA MET A 201 -6.40 2.55 -19.76
C MET A 201 -7.40 3.66 -19.46
N TRP A 202 -7.53 4.07 -18.19
CA TRP A 202 -8.43 5.18 -17.78
C TRP A 202 -8.03 6.52 -18.41
N LEU A 203 -6.74 6.73 -18.62
CA LEU A 203 -6.20 7.96 -19.23
C LEU A 203 -6.24 7.96 -20.75
N GLY A 204 -6.86 6.95 -21.40
CA GLY A 204 -6.95 6.86 -22.85
C GLY A 204 -5.65 6.48 -23.55
N CYS A 205 -4.61 6.11 -22.79
CA CYS A 205 -3.33 5.69 -23.36
C CYS A 205 -3.31 4.20 -23.77
N GLY A 206 -4.39 3.46 -23.56
CA GLY A 206 -4.46 2.03 -23.84
C GLY A 206 -3.52 1.20 -22.96
N ASN A 207 -3.29 -0.07 -23.35
CA ASN A 207 -2.40 -0.96 -22.62
C ASN A 207 -0.95 -0.86 -23.12
N ASN A 208 -0.39 0.33 -23.22
CA ASN A 208 0.93 0.60 -23.77
C ASN A 208 2.03 0.43 -22.71
N ILE A 209 2.19 -0.80 -22.21
CA ILE A 209 3.21 -1.18 -21.24
C ILE A 209 4.35 -1.91 -21.93
N ILE A 210 5.57 -1.47 -21.65
CA ILE A 210 6.81 -2.15 -22.02
C ILE A 210 7.32 -2.90 -20.79
N GLU A 211 7.20 -4.21 -20.76
CA GLU A 211 7.72 -5.05 -19.70
C GLU A 211 9.20 -5.36 -19.95
N VAL A 212 10.07 -4.88 -19.07
CA VAL A 212 11.51 -5.13 -19.15
C VAL A 212 11.86 -6.36 -18.31
N PRO A 213 12.66 -7.32 -18.86
CA PRO A 213 13.14 -8.47 -18.10
C PRO A 213 13.79 -8.07 -16.78
N ILE A 214 13.59 -8.93 -15.76
CA ILE A 214 14.14 -8.75 -14.42
C ILE A 214 15.21 -9.79 -14.12
N ASN A 215 16.10 -9.45 -13.19
CA ASN A 215 17.04 -10.35 -12.57
C ASN A 215 16.99 -10.15 -11.06
N GLU A 216 16.84 -11.22 -10.28
CA GLU A 216 16.65 -11.17 -8.82
C GLU A 216 15.53 -10.18 -8.40
N PHE A 217 14.42 -10.21 -9.13
CA PHE A 217 13.26 -9.32 -8.96
C PHE A 217 13.54 -7.83 -9.18
N LYS A 218 14.64 -7.46 -9.83
CA LYS A 218 15.00 -6.08 -10.19
C LYS A 218 15.12 -5.93 -11.70
N TYR A 219 15.02 -4.72 -12.20
CA TYR A 219 15.30 -4.42 -13.59
C TYR A 219 16.64 -5.01 -14.05
N ASN A 220 16.64 -5.71 -15.18
CA ASN A 220 17.85 -5.91 -15.94
C ASN A 220 18.24 -4.58 -16.62
N LEU A 221 19.29 -3.93 -16.10
CA LEU A 221 19.68 -2.59 -16.51
C LEU A 221 20.11 -2.50 -18.00
N LYS A 222 20.65 -3.58 -18.56
CA LYS A 222 21.02 -3.64 -19.98
C LYS A 222 19.75 -3.64 -20.85
N GLU A 223 18.76 -4.46 -20.49
CA GLU A 223 17.49 -4.55 -21.21
C GLU A 223 16.65 -3.28 -21.02
N LEU A 224 16.72 -2.62 -19.84
CA LEU A 224 16.09 -1.32 -19.63
C LEU A 224 16.64 -0.29 -20.62
N LYS A 225 17.96 -0.17 -20.73
CA LYS A 225 18.62 0.73 -21.67
C LYS A 225 18.21 0.43 -23.12
N ARG A 226 18.17 -0.84 -23.50
CA ARG A 226 17.74 -1.29 -24.82
C ARG A 226 16.29 -0.92 -25.12
N ALA A 227 15.39 -1.15 -24.15
CA ALA A 227 13.97 -0.83 -24.26
C ALA A 227 13.74 0.68 -24.47
N ILE A 228 14.47 1.53 -23.75
CA ILE A 228 14.40 2.99 -23.91
C ILE A 228 14.83 3.38 -25.33
N ARG A 229 15.98 2.91 -25.79
CA ARG A 229 16.50 3.22 -27.13
C ARG A 229 15.56 2.78 -28.25
N LYS A 230 14.99 1.58 -28.15
CA LYS A 230 14.07 1.02 -29.14
C LYS A 230 12.77 1.81 -29.25
N ASN A 231 12.35 2.50 -28.19
CA ASN A 231 11.07 3.21 -28.11
C ASN A 231 11.27 4.72 -27.89
N LYS A 232 12.41 5.26 -28.34
CA LYS A 232 12.74 6.68 -28.16
C LYS A 232 11.60 7.58 -28.69
N GLY A 233 11.26 8.62 -27.89
CA GLY A 233 10.21 9.59 -28.23
C GLY A 233 8.77 9.11 -27.98
N SER A 234 8.56 7.85 -27.57
CA SER A 234 7.24 7.31 -27.24
C SER A 234 7.08 6.84 -25.79
N ILE A 235 8.10 7.03 -24.94
CA ILE A 235 8.06 6.64 -23.53
C ILE A 235 7.74 7.88 -22.71
N MET A 236 6.60 7.86 -22.03
CA MET A 236 6.23 8.95 -21.13
C MET A 236 6.76 8.74 -19.71
N ALA A 237 6.88 7.48 -19.24
CA ALA A 237 7.36 7.20 -17.90
C ALA A 237 8.09 5.87 -17.74
N VAL A 238 9.00 5.82 -16.76
CA VAL A 238 9.61 4.61 -16.20
C VAL A 238 9.21 4.48 -14.75
N ILE A 239 8.65 3.33 -14.37
CA ILE A 239 8.21 3.04 -13.00
C ILE A 239 9.29 2.25 -12.27
N ILE A 240 9.73 2.75 -11.14
CA ILE A 240 10.66 2.09 -10.22
C ILE A 240 9.87 1.58 -9.02
N TYR A 241 10.04 0.32 -8.62
CA TYR A 241 9.41 -0.17 -7.40
C TYR A 241 10.37 -0.09 -6.22
N VAL A 242 9.90 0.54 -5.16
CA VAL A 242 10.60 0.65 -3.88
C VAL A 242 9.82 -0.18 -2.85
N GLY A 243 10.03 -1.49 -2.90
CA GLY A 243 9.22 -2.47 -2.20
C GLY A 243 7.97 -2.87 -2.99
N ASP A 244 8.16 -3.66 -4.05
CA ASP A 244 7.04 -4.14 -4.87
C ASP A 244 6.03 -4.95 -4.05
N SER A 245 4.79 -5.03 -4.52
CA SER A 245 3.67 -5.63 -3.78
C SER A 245 3.77 -7.14 -3.55
N ARG A 246 4.70 -7.85 -4.19
CA ARG A 246 4.90 -9.29 -4.05
C ARG A 246 6.17 -9.62 -3.27
N THR A 247 7.31 -9.17 -3.75
CA THR A 247 8.62 -9.59 -3.24
C THR A 247 9.22 -8.63 -2.24
N MET A 248 8.69 -7.41 -2.12
CA MET A 248 9.26 -6.29 -1.36
C MET A 248 10.68 -5.94 -1.80
N THR A 249 11.03 -6.24 -3.04
CA THR A 249 12.32 -5.89 -3.61
C THR A 249 12.39 -4.39 -3.90
N ILE A 250 13.56 -3.82 -3.69
CA ILE A 250 13.86 -2.43 -3.99
C ILE A 250 14.76 -2.41 -5.23
N ASP A 251 14.33 -1.71 -6.27
CA ASP A 251 15.11 -1.48 -7.49
C ASP A 251 16.37 -0.65 -7.23
N ASN A 252 17.32 -0.70 -8.15
CA ASN A 252 18.52 0.14 -8.07
C ASN A 252 18.21 1.56 -8.57
N ILE A 253 17.58 2.36 -7.71
CA ILE A 253 17.02 3.68 -8.03
C ILE A 253 18.07 4.56 -8.72
N GLU A 254 19.25 4.71 -8.11
CA GLU A 254 20.31 5.60 -8.59
C GLU A 254 20.78 5.23 -10.00
N LYS A 255 20.99 3.93 -10.26
CA LYS A 255 21.43 3.47 -11.58
C LYS A 255 20.33 3.60 -12.64
N ILE A 256 19.08 3.33 -12.27
CA ILE A 256 17.95 3.48 -13.19
C ILE A 256 17.79 4.96 -13.57
N CYS A 257 17.78 5.87 -12.59
CA CYS A 257 17.70 7.31 -12.85
C CYS A 257 18.83 7.78 -13.81
N LYS A 258 20.07 7.34 -13.55
CA LYS A 258 21.20 7.66 -14.42
C LYS A 258 21.03 7.13 -15.86
N ILE A 259 20.54 5.89 -16.02
CA ILE A 259 20.30 5.32 -17.35
C ILE A 259 19.20 6.09 -18.08
N VAL A 260 18.06 6.33 -17.42
CA VAL A 260 16.92 7.00 -18.04
C VAL A 260 17.30 8.42 -18.47
N LYS A 261 17.85 9.22 -17.57
CA LYS A 261 18.22 10.62 -17.87
C LYS A 261 19.33 10.75 -18.91
N ASN A 262 20.24 9.77 -19.02
CA ASN A 262 21.27 9.77 -20.08
C ASN A 262 20.72 9.39 -21.46
N GLU A 263 19.64 8.63 -21.56
CA GLU A 263 19.04 8.23 -22.83
C GLU A 263 17.97 9.23 -23.30
N ASP A 264 17.15 9.75 -22.37
CA ASP A 264 16.13 10.77 -22.65
C ASP A 264 15.71 11.47 -21.34
N ASP A 265 16.07 12.74 -21.19
CA ASP A 265 15.79 13.52 -19.99
C ASP A 265 14.31 13.89 -19.82
N ASN A 266 13.50 13.80 -20.89
CA ASN A 266 12.07 14.08 -20.85
C ASN A 266 11.24 12.92 -20.28
N ILE A 267 11.81 11.73 -20.18
CA ILE A 267 11.11 10.58 -19.58
C ILE A 267 10.90 10.83 -18.08
N TRP A 268 9.63 10.74 -17.65
CA TRP A 268 9.25 10.87 -16.24
C TRP A 268 9.66 9.63 -15.46
N ILE A 269 10.37 9.80 -14.36
CA ILE A 269 10.76 8.70 -13.47
C ILE A 269 9.86 8.73 -12.24
N HIS A 270 9.05 7.70 -12.08
CA HIS A 270 8.16 7.54 -10.93
C HIS A 270 8.62 6.40 -10.03
N ALA A 271 8.74 6.67 -8.73
CA ALA A 271 8.95 5.65 -7.71
C ALA A 271 7.62 5.28 -7.04
N ASP A 272 7.10 4.08 -7.32
CA ASP A 272 6.07 3.48 -6.49
C ASP A 272 6.74 2.95 -5.20
N ALA A 273 6.69 3.77 -4.16
CA ALA A 273 7.28 3.52 -2.85
C ALA A 273 6.20 3.32 -1.79
N CYS A 274 5.02 2.82 -2.18
CA CYS A 274 3.88 2.61 -1.28
C CYS A 274 4.26 1.83 0.00
N HIS A 275 5.26 0.96 -0.08
CA HIS A 275 5.83 0.26 1.08
C HIS A 275 7.18 0.82 1.51
N GLY A 276 8.12 0.95 0.58
CA GLY A 276 9.51 1.24 0.88
C GLY A 276 9.77 2.67 1.35
N PHE A 277 8.82 3.59 1.19
CA PHE A 277 8.92 4.92 1.76
C PHE A 277 9.17 4.90 3.28
N SER A 278 8.66 3.90 4.00
CA SER A 278 8.88 3.76 5.44
C SER A 278 10.37 3.77 5.83
N LEU A 279 11.24 3.28 4.96
CA LEU A 279 12.69 3.27 5.18
C LEU A 279 13.29 4.68 5.31
N ALA A 280 12.61 5.71 4.79
CA ALA A 280 13.05 7.11 4.92
C ALA A 280 13.05 7.60 6.39
N PHE A 281 12.22 7.01 7.25
CA PHE A 281 12.19 7.33 8.68
C PHE A 281 13.36 6.72 9.47
N SER A 282 13.96 5.63 8.97
CA SER A 282 15.04 4.92 9.66
C SER A 282 16.43 5.42 9.24
N SER A 283 17.22 5.87 10.18
CA SER A 283 18.64 6.20 9.93
C SER A 283 19.45 4.97 9.52
N ASN A 284 19.10 3.79 9.99
CA ASN A 284 19.79 2.53 9.71
C ASN A 284 19.45 1.98 8.30
N LEU A 285 18.20 2.15 7.84
CA LEU A 285 17.70 1.51 6.63
C LEU A 285 17.56 2.47 5.43
N LYS A 286 17.65 3.77 5.66
CA LYS A 286 17.53 4.80 4.61
C LYS A 286 18.49 4.58 3.43
N HIS A 287 19.62 3.93 3.65
CA HIS A 287 20.58 3.62 2.59
C HIS A 287 20.01 2.68 1.51
N PHE A 288 18.98 1.86 1.82
CA PHE A 288 18.32 0.99 0.83
C PHE A 288 17.57 1.77 -0.25
N ILE A 289 17.16 3.01 0.04
CA ILE A 289 16.45 3.89 -0.90
C ILE A 289 17.35 5.01 -1.44
N LYS A 290 18.67 4.79 -1.44
CA LYS A 290 19.63 5.74 -1.99
C LYS A 290 19.26 6.13 -3.42
N GLY A 291 19.22 7.43 -3.71
CA GLY A 291 18.84 7.97 -5.01
C GLY A 291 17.33 8.26 -5.16
N ILE A 292 16.51 8.05 -4.12
CA ILE A 292 15.07 8.35 -4.16
C ILE A 292 14.78 9.83 -4.46
N ASN A 293 15.67 10.73 -4.09
CA ASN A 293 15.58 12.16 -4.39
C ASN A 293 15.86 12.53 -5.86
N ASN A 294 16.28 11.56 -6.68
CA ASN A 294 16.54 11.78 -8.11
C ASN A 294 15.32 11.51 -9.00
N VAL A 295 14.30 10.80 -8.49
CA VAL A 295 13.08 10.55 -9.26
C VAL A 295 12.23 11.82 -9.37
N ASP A 296 11.34 11.87 -10.37
CA ASP A 296 10.48 13.04 -10.59
C ASP A 296 9.25 13.01 -9.67
N SER A 297 8.83 11.82 -9.23
CA SER A 297 7.69 11.65 -8.30
C SER A 297 7.77 10.37 -7.47
N ILE A 298 7.07 10.37 -6.31
CA ILE A 298 7.03 9.25 -5.38
C ILE A 298 5.60 9.04 -4.88
N SER A 299 5.05 7.83 -5.05
CA SER A 299 3.82 7.40 -4.37
C SER A 299 4.15 6.74 -3.03
N ILE A 300 3.40 7.06 -2.00
CA ILE A 300 3.55 6.51 -0.65
C ILE A 300 2.20 6.15 -0.05
N ASP A 301 2.16 5.08 0.77
CA ASP A 301 0.95 4.63 1.47
C ASP A 301 1.16 4.59 2.99
N PRO A 302 1.02 5.73 3.69
CA PRO A 302 1.10 5.77 5.15
C PRO A 302 0.13 4.80 5.84
N HIS A 303 -1.04 4.55 5.25
CA HIS A 303 -2.02 3.60 5.80
C HIS A 303 -1.51 2.14 5.80
N LYS A 304 -0.53 1.77 4.96
CA LYS A 304 0.10 0.44 4.98
C LYS A 304 1.15 0.34 6.07
N VAL A 305 2.14 1.25 6.05
CA VAL A 305 3.37 1.08 6.83
C VAL A 305 3.41 1.88 8.12
N LEU A 306 2.54 2.89 8.29
CA LEU A 306 2.51 3.78 9.44
C LEU A 306 1.28 3.57 10.35
N MET A 307 0.60 2.43 10.25
CA MET A 307 -0.53 2.07 11.14
C MET A 307 -1.64 3.14 11.15
N LEU A 308 -1.97 3.70 10.00
CA LEU A 308 -3.02 4.71 9.88
C LEU A 308 -4.31 4.11 9.32
N PRO A 309 -5.48 4.60 9.75
CA PRO A 309 -6.75 4.17 9.17
C PRO A 309 -6.83 4.46 7.66
N TYR A 310 -7.49 3.57 6.90
CA TYR A 310 -7.79 3.76 5.50
C TYR A 310 -8.67 4.99 5.25
N THR A 311 -8.54 5.64 4.11
CA THR A 311 -7.48 5.56 3.13
C THR A 311 -6.55 6.75 3.36
N LEU A 312 -5.25 6.56 3.26
CA LEU A 312 -4.30 7.66 3.32
C LEU A 312 -3.07 7.30 2.50
N SER A 313 -2.94 7.91 1.34
CA SER A 313 -1.76 7.86 0.49
C SER A 313 -1.30 9.27 0.17
N ALA A 314 -0.10 9.44 -0.33
CA ALA A 314 0.36 10.71 -0.83
C ALA A 314 1.17 10.53 -2.11
N LEU A 315 1.09 11.54 -2.97
CA LEU A 315 1.93 11.72 -4.14
C LEU A 315 2.84 12.91 -3.88
N LEU A 316 4.15 12.70 -3.99
CA LEU A 316 5.16 13.75 -3.91
C LEU A 316 5.75 14.00 -5.31
N ILE A 317 5.85 15.25 -5.70
CA ILE A 317 6.39 15.70 -6.98
C ILE A 317 7.65 16.52 -6.73
N LYS A 318 8.77 16.18 -7.36
CA LYS A 318 10.06 16.83 -7.14
C LYS A 318 10.03 18.31 -7.54
N ASP A 319 9.64 18.58 -8.77
CA ASP A 319 9.38 19.92 -9.29
C ASP A 319 7.90 20.26 -9.09
N ALA A 320 7.63 21.04 -8.04
CA ALA A 320 6.27 21.37 -7.64
C ALA A 320 5.46 22.08 -8.74
N GLU A 321 6.12 22.95 -9.53
CA GLU A 321 5.48 23.72 -10.60
C GLU A 321 4.87 22.85 -11.70
N LYS A 322 5.33 21.60 -11.85
CA LYS A 322 4.74 20.62 -12.78
C LYS A 322 3.27 20.29 -12.48
N MET A 323 2.82 20.53 -11.23
CA MET A 323 1.41 20.33 -10.88
C MET A 323 0.45 21.23 -11.70
N LYS A 324 0.95 22.33 -12.26
CA LYS A 324 0.20 23.20 -13.19
C LYS A 324 -0.26 22.45 -14.45
N LEU A 325 0.46 21.43 -14.88
CA LEU A 325 0.13 20.65 -16.08
C LEU A 325 -1.21 19.90 -15.98
N ILE A 326 -1.68 19.63 -14.75
CA ILE A 326 -2.93 18.92 -14.50
C ILE A 326 -3.94 19.78 -13.75
N SER A 327 -3.75 21.10 -13.78
CA SER A 327 -4.62 22.04 -13.09
C SER A 327 -6.04 22.00 -13.68
N SER A 328 -7.01 21.93 -12.77
CA SER A 328 -8.43 22.12 -13.08
C SER A 328 -8.88 23.45 -12.48
N ASN A 329 -9.52 24.27 -13.26
CA ASN A 329 -10.06 25.54 -12.81
C ASN A 329 -11.60 25.47 -12.72
N SER A 330 -12.12 25.93 -11.59
CA SER A 330 -13.55 26.18 -11.41
C SER A 330 -13.71 27.57 -10.82
N ASP A 331 -14.48 28.40 -11.50
CA ASP A 331 -14.83 29.77 -11.05
C ASP A 331 -15.67 29.79 -9.79
N LEU A 332 -16.31 28.66 -9.45
CA LEU A 332 -17.20 28.57 -8.30
C LEU A 332 -16.46 28.41 -6.98
N ILE A 333 -15.43 27.54 -6.92
CA ILE A 333 -14.88 27.09 -5.64
C ILE A 333 -13.36 26.97 -5.59
N MET A 334 -12.64 27.17 -6.72
CA MET A 334 -11.20 26.86 -6.82
C MET A 334 -10.32 28.07 -7.12
N GLN A 335 -10.81 29.29 -6.98
CA GLN A 335 -10.03 30.51 -7.36
C GLN A 335 -8.96 30.94 -6.35
N GLU A 336 -8.88 30.26 -5.21
CA GLU A 336 -7.97 30.68 -4.14
C GLU A 336 -6.58 30.06 -4.28
N PRO A 337 -5.51 30.76 -3.87
CA PRO A 337 -4.15 30.31 -4.07
C PRO A 337 -3.84 28.93 -3.50
N PHE A 338 -4.48 28.53 -2.39
CA PHE A 338 -4.19 27.29 -1.69
C PHE A 338 -5.31 26.24 -1.76
N ALA A 339 -6.21 26.36 -2.75
CA ALA A 339 -7.28 25.40 -2.96
C ALA A 339 -6.76 24.10 -3.57
N PHE A 340 -6.84 22.98 -2.84
CA PHE A 340 -6.40 21.66 -3.34
C PHE A 340 -7.22 21.18 -4.53
N GLY A 341 -8.46 21.65 -4.70
CA GLY A 341 -9.27 21.34 -5.87
C GLY A 341 -8.60 21.62 -7.20
N GLN A 342 -7.68 22.58 -7.25
CA GLN A 342 -6.94 22.89 -8.47
C GLN A 342 -5.98 21.79 -8.93
N ILE A 343 -5.52 20.92 -8.01
CA ILE A 343 -4.49 19.91 -8.28
C ILE A 343 -4.95 18.48 -7.97
N THR A 344 -6.26 18.25 -7.78
CA THR A 344 -6.86 16.94 -7.51
C THR A 344 -7.80 16.50 -8.65
N PRO A 345 -7.27 16.07 -9.81
CA PRO A 345 -8.07 15.87 -11.03
C PRO A 345 -9.14 14.78 -10.93
N PHE A 346 -8.99 13.85 -9.95
CA PHE A 346 -9.90 12.71 -9.79
C PHE A 346 -10.84 12.84 -8.57
N ILE A 347 -10.75 13.94 -7.83
CA ILE A 347 -11.48 14.11 -6.56
C ILE A 347 -12.08 15.52 -6.55
N GLY A 348 -13.42 15.62 -6.40
CA GLY A 348 -14.09 16.89 -6.15
C GLY A 348 -13.96 17.29 -4.67
N SER A 349 -14.79 16.67 -3.82
CA SER A 349 -14.69 16.89 -2.37
C SER A 349 -13.51 16.13 -1.78
N LYS A 350 -12.69 16.80 -0.95
CA LYS A 350 -11.46 16.24 -0.39
C LYS A 350 -11.49 16.27 1.13
N SER A 351 -11.48 15.09 1.74
CA SER A 351 -11.45 14.90 3.19
C SER A 351 -10.11 15.33 3.81
N TRP A 352 -10.16 15.61 5.10
CA TRP A 352 -8.97 16.01 5.88
C TRP A 352 -8.15 14.82 6.39
N ASP A 353 -7.78 13.92 5.50
CA ASP A 353 -7.06 12.69 5.84
C ASP A 353 -5.64 12.93 6.35
N SER A 354 -5.01 14.03 5.96
CA SER A 354 -3.69 14.43 6.45
C SER A 354 -3.62 14.61 7.98
N LEU A 355 -4.76 14.85 8.65
CA LEU A 355 -4.84 14.98 10.10
C LEU A 355 -4.39 13.69 10.82
N LYS A 356 -4.69 12.52 10.26
CA LYS A 356 -4.26 11.20 10.78
C LYS A 356 -2.73 11.13 10.87
N LEU A 357 -2.03 11.52 9.81
CA LEU A 357 -0.58 11.49 9.74
C LEU A 357 0.06 12.60 10.59
N TRP A 358 -0.57 13.77 10.63
CA TRP A 358 -0.12 14.86 11.48
C TRP A 358 -0.11 14.44 12.95
N PHE A 359 -1.21 13.85 13.45
CA PHE A 359 -1.29 13.34 14.82
C PHE A 359 -0.22 12.28 15.10
N LEU A 360 -0.01 11.33 14.17
CA LEU A 360 1.01 10.31 14.33
C LEU A 360 2.41 10.92 14.48
N ILE A 361 2.80 11.79 13.55
CA ILE A 361 4.13 12.39 13.55
C ILE A 361 4.34 13.30 14.78
N LYS A 362 3.33 14.09 15.14
CA LYS A 362 3.41 14.98 16.30
C LYS A 362 3.44 14.22 17.64
N ASN A 363 2.74 13.11 17.73
CA ASN A 363 2.65 12.30 18.95
C ASN A 363 3.90 11.44 19.15
N ILE A 364 4.34 10.71 18.11
CA ILE A 364 5.41 9.72 18.21
C ILE A 364 6.76 10.32 17.83
N GLY A 365 6.79 11.21 16.85
CA GLY A 365 8.02 11.78 16.30
C GLY A 365 8.74 10.86 15.31
N ILE A 366 9.50 11.47 14.42
CA ILE A 366 10.19 10.79 13.30
C ILE A 366 11.19 9.74 13.80
N LYS A 367 11.94 10.04 14.89
CA LYS A 367 12.94 9.11 15.43
C LYS A 367 12.32 7.81 15.94
N GLU A 368 11.20 7.90 16.63
CA GLU A 368 10.52 6.72 17.17
C GLU A 368 9.84 5.92 16.08
N ILE A 369 9.24 6.58 15.06
CA ILE A 369 8.75 5.91 13.85
C ILE A 369 9.89 5.11 13.20
N GLY A 370 11.10 5.70 13.09
CA GLY A 370 12.28 5.01 12.57
C GLY A 370 12.62 3.74 13.35
N LYS A 371 12.57 3.77 14.68
CA LYS A 371 12.80 2.57 15.51
C LYS A 371 11.73 1.49 15.31
N ILE A 372 10.48 1.88 15.08
CA ILE A 372 9.40 0.96 14.74
C ILE A 372 9.73 0.24 13.43
N ILE A 373 10.17 0.98 12.42
CA ILE A 373 10.56 0.40 11.12
C ILE A 373 11.77 -0.52 11.26
N ASP A 374 12.78 -0.13 12.03
CA ASP A 374 13.95 -0.99 12.33
C ASP A 374 13.53 -2.30 13.01
N ARG A 375 12.61 -2.24 13.99
CA ARG A 375 12.10 -3.43 14.68
C ARG A 375 11.39 -4.37 13.71
N ARG A 376 10.55 -3.86 12.83
CA ARG A 376 9.84 -4.67 11.81
C ARG A 376 10.80 -5.36 10.85
N TYR A 377 11.82 -4.66 10.41
CA TYR A 377 12.88 -5.25 9.60
C TYR A 377 13.61 -6.37 10.36
N ASN A 378 14.00 -6.13 11.62
CA ASN A 378 14.66 -7.12 12.46
C ASN A 378 13.79 -8.35 12.73
N MET A 379 12.47 -8.21 12.83
CA MET A 379 11.55 -9.34 12.96
C MET A 379 11.48 -10.17 11.66
N ALA A 380 11.53 -9.53 10.51
CA ALA A 380 11.62 -10.24 9.22
C ALA A 380 12.96 -10.99 9.10
N LEU A 381 14.09 -10.37 9.47
CA LEU A 381 15.39 -11.04 9.51
C LEU A 381 15.41 -12.20 10.51
N PHE A 382 14.73 -12.08 11.64
CA PHE A 382 14.61 -13.18 12.58
C PHE A 382 13.89 -14.38 11.95
N LEU A 383 12.76 -14.16 11.24
CA LEU A 383 12.08 -15.23 10.52
C LEU A 383 12.98 -15.83 9.43
N GLU A 384 13.63 -15.00 8.62
CA GLU A 384 14.59 -15.46 7.60
C GLU A 384 15.65 -16.38 8.21
N LYS A 385 16.24 -15.99 9.36
CA LYS A 385 17.26 -16.76 10.06
C LYS A 385 16.75 -18.14 10.49
N ILE A 386 15.57 -18.24 11.11
CA ILE A 386 15.04 -19.52 11.58
C ILE A 386 14.61 -20.43 10.43
N LEU A 387 14.09 -19.88 9.33
CA LEU A 387 13.75 -20.66 8.14
C LEU A 387 15.00 -21.16 7.40
N ASN A 388 16.04 -20.33 7.34
CA ASN A 388 17.33 -20.73 6.74
C ASN A 388 18.06 -21.80 7.56
N ALA A 389 17.91 -21.80 8.88
CA ALA A 389 18.43 -22.83 9.76
C ALA A 389 17.61 -24.14 9.73
N SER A 390 16.39 -24.11 9.22
CA SER A 390 15.49 -25.27 9.12
C SER A 390 15.77 -26.08 7.85
N GLU A 391 15.64 -27.40 7.91
CA GLU A 391 15.84 -28.28 6.74
C GLU A 391 14.61 -28.38 5.83
N ASP A 392 13.45 -27.95 6.30
CA ASP A 392 12.15 -28.15 5.65
C ASP A 392 11.52 -26.88 5.04
N PHE A 393 12.23 -25.75 5.11
CA PHE A 393 11.79 -24.48 4.50
C PHE A 393 12.89 -23.84 3.66
N ILE A 394 12.49 -23.09 2.64
CA ILE A 394 13.38 -22.25 1.84
C ILE A 394 12.83 -20.82 1.75
N VAL A 395 13.69 -19.82 1.92
CA VAL A 395 13.38 -18.41 1.73
C VAL A 395 13.61 -18.04 0.26
N ILE A 396 12.61 -17.38 -0.35
CA ILE A 396 12.59 -17.10 -1.79
C ILE A 396 13.12 -15.70 -2.11
N ASN A 397 12.81 -14.68 -1.29
CA ASN A 397 13.25 -13.30 -1.54
C ASN A 397 14.49 -12.92 -0.72
N ASN A 398 15.16 -11.87 -1.15
CA ASN A 398 16.17 -11.19 -0.34
C ASN A 398 15.46 -10.17 0.57
N VAL A 399 15.49 -10.37 1.89
CA VAL A 399 14.79 -9.50 2.84
C VAL A 399 15.43 -8.11 2.87
N LYS A 400 14.68 -7.07 2.50
CA LYS A 400 15.12 -5.66 2.48
C LYS A 400 14.17 -4.71 3.24
N ILE A 401 12.94 -5.14 3.45
CA ILE A 401 11.94 -4.41 4.22
C ILE A 401 11.43 -5.35 5.33
N ASN A 402 10.15 -5.52 5.47
CA ASN A 402 9.52 -6.28 6.54
C ASN A 402 8.83 -7.57 6.06
N SER A 403 9.22 -8.13 4.92
CA SER A 403 8.54 -9.27 4.31
C SER A 403 9.48 -10.43 4.02
N VAL A 404 9.01 -11.64 4.30
CA VAL A 404 9.69 -12.90 4.00
C VAL A 404 8.76 -13.80 3.19
N MET A 405 9.19 -14.15 1.97
CA MET A 405 8.54 -15.18 1.16
C MET A 405 9.24 -16.50 1.38
N PHE A 406 8.47 -17.55 1.63
CA PHE A 406 9.05 -18.88 1.91
C PHE A 406 8.14 -20.01 1.41
N MET A 407 8.74 -21.16 1.17
CA MET A 407 8.02 -22.40 0.84
C MET A 407 8.46 -23.53 1.76
N TYR A 408 7.54 -24.43 2.03
CA TYR A 408 7.84 -25.71 2.62
C TYR A 408 8.36 -26.67 1.52
N ILE A 409 9.49 -27.36 1.75
CA ILE A 409 10.22 -28.13 0.74
C ILE A 409 10.53 -29.58 1.15
N LYS A 410 10.00 -30.05 2.26
CA LYS A 410 10.28 -31.36 2.86
C LYS A 410 11.73 -31.51 3.39
N ASN A 411 12.74 -31.37 2.52
CA ASN A 411 14.15 -31.49 2.91
C ASN A 411 15.05 -30.70 1.94
N LYS A 412 15.94 -29.86 2.48
CA LYS A 412 16.96 -29.12 1.72
C LYS A 412 18.04 -29.98 1.07
N LYS A 413 18.22 -31.23 1.53
CA LYS A 413 19.20 -32.15 0.97
C LYS A 413 18.84 -32.70 -0.41
N ASN A 414 17.62 -32.46 -0.89
CA ASN A 414 17.21 -32.82 -2.25
C ASN A 414 17.97 -31.97 -3.26
N ILE A 415 18.64 -32.64 -4.22
CA ILE A 415 19.42 -32.00 -5.28
C ILE A 415 18.47 -31.38 -6.33
N GLU A 416 17.32 -32.03 -6.60
CA GLU A 416 16.29 -31.57 -7.49
C GLU A 416 14.93 -31.53 -6.81
N TYR A 417 14.18 -30.43 -7.03
CA TYR A 417 12.85 -30.25 -6.51
C TYR A 417 11.81 -30.53 -7.59
N ASN A 418 10.86 -31.43 -7.31
CA ASN A 418 9.64 -31.51 -8.12
C ASN A 418 8.75 -30.30 -7.83
N ILE A 419 8.78 -29.32 -8.74
CA ILE A 419 8.07 -28.04 -8.58
C ILE A 419 6.56 -28.20 -8.51
N GLU A 420 6.00 -29.14 -9.26
CA GLU A 420 4.53 -29.41 -9.27
C GLU A 420 4.10 -29.94 -7.91
N GLU A 421 4.83 -30.90 -7.36
CA GLU A 421 4.58 -31.45 -6.03
C GLU A 421 4.71 -30.38 -4.94
N LEU A 422 5.76 -29.57 -4.98
CA LEU A 422 5.96 -28.48 -4.01
C LEU A 422 4.84 -27.45 -4.09
N ASN A 423 4.43 -27.08 -5.29
CA ASN A 423 3.31 -26.18 -5.52
C ASN A 423 1.99 -26.75 -4.98
N TYR A 424 1.70 -28.04 -5.23
CA TYR A 424 0.53 -28.71 -4.68
C TYR A 424 0.54 -28.64 -3.14
N ILE A 425 1.63 -29.04 -2.51
CA ILE A 425 1.77 -29.03 -1.04
C ILE A 425 1.57 -27.62 -0.47
N ASN A 426 2.24 -26.60 -1.03
CA ASN A 426 2.16 -25.24 -0.51
C ASN A 426 0.79 -24.59 -0.74
N LYS A 427 0.09 -24.90 -1.83
CA LYS A 427 -1.31 -24.50 -2.03
C LYS A 427 -2.23 -25.15 -1.00
N LYS A 428 -2.10 -26.46 -0.75
CA LYS A 428 -2.89 -27.17 0.27
C LYS A 428 -2.63 -26.65 1.68
N ILE A 429 -1.37 -26.33 2.02
CA ILE A 429 -1.05 -25.65 3.28
C ILE A 429 -1.84 -24.35 3.40
N LYS A 430 -1.86 -23.52 2.36
CA LYS A 430 -2.60 -22.25 2.37
C LYS A 430 -4.11 -22.44 2.51
N GLU A 431 -4.69 -23.41 1.78
CA GLU A 431 -6.12 -23.74 1.88
C GLU A 431 -6.51 -24.11 3.33
N ILE A 432 -5.67 -24.90 4.02
CA ILE A 432 -5.93 -25.28 5.41
C ILE A 432 -5.77 -24.08 6.36
N ILE A 433 -4.73 -23.27 6.17
CA ILE A 433 -4.54 -22.02 6.96
C ILE A 433 -5.77 -21.13 6.87
N ASP A 434 -6.32 -20.96 5.65
CA ASP A 434 -7.51 -20.14 5.42
C ASP A 434 -8.77 -20.74 6.05
N LYS A 435 -8.91 -22.07 5.98
CA LYS A 435 -10.04 -22.79 6.57
C LYS A 435 -10.01 -22.73 8.10
N GLU A 436 -8.85 -22.94 8.71
CA GLU A 436 -8.70 -22.90 10.17
C GLU A 436 -8.81 -21.48 10.74
N GLY A 437 -8.42 -20.44 9.96
CA GLY A 437 -8.56 -19.03 10.33
C GLY A 437 -7.76 -18.61 11.58
N ILE A 438 -6.76 -19.41 12.01
CA ILE A 438 -5.94 -19.12 13.18
C ILE A 438 -4.89 -18.06 12.85
N TYR A 439 -4.16 -18.25 11.73
CA TYR A 439 -3.19 -17.30 11.20
C TYR A 439 -3.62 -16.81 9.82
N TYR A 440 -3.18 -15.62 9.46
CA TYR A 440 -3.26 -15.14 8.09
C TYR A 440 -1.85 -14.97 7.52
N LEU A 441 -1.54 -15.75 6.48
CA LEU A 441 -0.37 -15.62 5.62
C LEU A 441 -0.85 -15.44 4.18
N HIS A 442 -0.25 -14.51 3.45
CA HIS A 442 -0.63 -14.33 2.05
C HIS A 442 0.06 -15.37 1.16
N GLN A 443 -0.54 -15.73 0.03
CA GLN A 443 0.05 -16.57 -1.01
C GLN A 443 -0.30 -16.02 -2.39
N PHE A 444 0.62 -16.10 -3.32
CA PHE A 444 0.45 -15.70 -4.71
C PHE A 444 1.40 -16.50 -5.62
N SER A 445 1.12 -16.50 -6.93
CA SER A 445 2.05 -17.06 -7.91
C SER A 445 3.14 -16.08 -8.27
N ILE A 446 4.37 -16.57 -8.42
CA ILE A 446 5.51 -15.79 -8.90
C ILE A 446 6.49 -16.71 -9.64
N LEU A 447 7.26 -16.15 -10.57
CA LEU A 447 8.40 -16.86 -11.14
C LEU A 447 9.57 -16.89 -10.15
N ASP A 448 10.21 -18.03 -9.96
CA ASP A 448 11.46 -18.14 -9.19
C ASP A 448 12.61 -17.46 -9.95
N ASN A 449 12.61 -16.12 -9.92
CA ASN A 449 13.56 -15.33 -10.68
C ASN A 449 14.99 -15.39 -10.11
N ILE A 450 15.15 -15.75 -8.84
CA ILE A 450 16.46 -15.98 -8.20
C ILE A 450 16.99 -17.37 -8.55
N GLY A 451 16.11 -18.36 -8.70
CA GLY A 451 16.49 -19.76 -8.93
C GLY A 451 16.78 -20.52 -7.64
N LYS A 452 16.06 -20.24 -6.58
CA LYS A 452 16.19 -20.95 -5.29
C LYS A 452 15.74 -22.39 -5.36
N LEU A 453 14.73 -22.69 -6.19
CA LEU A 453 14.20 -24.01 -6.46
C LEU A 453 14.48 -24.43 -7.89
N LYS A 454 13.96 -23.68 -8.86
CA LYS A 454 14.19 -23.86 -10.29
C LYS A 454 13.99 -22.53 -11.02
N LYS A 455 15.04 -22.03 -11.64
CA LYS A 455 15.05 -20.72 -12.33
C LYS A 455 13.85 -20.57 -13.26
N ASN A 456 13.09 -19.48 -13.09
CA ASN A 456 11.90 -19.11 -13.85
C ASN A 456 10.73 -20.13 -13.78
N ALA A 457 10.74 -21.10 -12.89
CA ALA A 457 9.57 -21.90 -12.62
C ALA A 457 8.51 -21.08 -11.86
N THR A 458 7.22 -21.32 -12.15
CA THR A 458 6.13 -20.74 -11.36
C THR A 458 6.04 -21.44 -10.00
N ILE A 459 6.12 -20.66 -8.94
CA ILE A 459 6.04 -21.11 -7.55
C ILE A 459 4.97 -20.36 -6.76
N TYR A 460 4.52 -20.93 -5.64
CA TYR A 460 3.46 -20.39 -4.78
C TYR A 460 3.95 -20.24 -3.33
N PRO A 461 4.83 -19.27 -3.06
CA PRO A 461 5.34 -19.03 -1.72
C PRO A 461 4.25 -18.48 -0.78
N LEU A 462 4.33 -18.87 0.49
CA LEU A 462 3.70 -18.15 1.57
C LEU A 462 4.48 -16.86 1.84
N ARG A 463 3.76 -15.79 2.21
CA ARG A 463 4.39 -14.52 2.57
C ARG A 463 3.99 -14.11 3.99
N TYR A 464 5.01 -13.88 4.80
CA TYR A 464 4.94 -13.19 6.08
C TYR A 464 5.28 -11.72 5.89
N MET A 465 4.59 -10.84 6.62
CA MET A 465 4.93 -9.42 6.75
C MET A 465 4.90 -8.99 8.21
N SER A 466 6.01 -8.42 8.68
CA SER A 466 6.12 -7.84 10.01
C SER A 466 5.50 -6.44 10.02
N GLY A 467 4.19 -6.36 10.17
CA GLY A 467 3.45 -5.10 10.19
C GLY A 467 2.97 -4.69 11.58
N ASN A 468 2.64 -5.65 12.44
CA ASN A 468 2.12 -5.40 13.80
C ASN A 468 3.25 -5.42 14.83
N ASP A 469 3.43 -4.31 15.55
CA ASP A 469 4.49 -4.14 16.55
C ASP A 469 4.30 -4.94 17.83
N ASN A 470 3.12 -5.51 18.05
CA ASN A 470 2.84 -6.39 19.18
C ASN A 470 3.33 -7.84 18.94
N ILE A 471 3.68 -8.20 17.70
CA ILE A 471 4.22 -9.52 17.36
C ILE A 471 5.60 -9.68 18.00
N LYS A 472 5.77 -10.77 18.76
CA LYS A 472 7.03 -11.16 19.39
C LYS A 472 7.71 -12.29 18.62
N ARG A 473 8.97 -12.57 18.94
CA ARG A 473 9.73 -13.70 18.34
C ARG A 473 9.06 -15.05 18.59
N GLU A 474 8.47 -15.22 19.77
CA GLU A 474 7.74 -16.43 20.16
C GLU A 474 6.52 -16.67 19.26
N ASP A 475 5.83 -15.61 18.85
CA ASP A 475 4.66 -15.70 17.96
C ASP A 475 5.08 -16.15 16.55
N ILE A 476 6.22 -15.66 16.07
CA ILE A 476 6.81 -16.13 14.81
C ILE A 476 7.19 -17.61 14.89
N ILE A 477 7.79 -18.05 16.00
CA ILE A 477 8.14 -19.46 16.20
C ILE A 477 6.87 -20.33 16.23
N LYS A 478 5.82 -19.89 16.92
CA LYS A 478 4.52 -20.58 16.95
C LYS A 478 3.93 -20.70 15.54
N MET A 479 3.93 -19.61 14.77
CA MET A 479 3.47 -19.60 13.38
C MET A 479 4.25 -20.59 12.50
N VAL A 480 5.57 -20.63 12.57
CA VAL A 480 6.39 -21.58 11.80
C VAL A 480 6.08 -23.03 12.20
N ARG A 481 5.92 -23.32 13.50
CA ARG A 481 5.50 -24.66 13.98
C ARG A 481 4.12 -25.04 13.46
N TYR A 482 3.18 -24.09 13.46
CA TYR A 482 1.84 -24.31 12.93
C TYR A 482 1.88 -24.67 11.44
N VAL A 483 2.58 -23.89 10.61
CA VAL A 483 2.74 -24.18 9.18
C VAL A 483 3.39 -25.56 8.96
N ARG A 484 4.42 -25.89 9.72
CA ARG A 484 5.10 -27.21 9.66
C ARG A 484 4.14 -28.37 10.01
N ASN A 485 3.31 -28.21 11.01
CA ASN A 485 2.32 -29.23 11.40
C ASN A 485 1.28 -29.45 10.30
N ILE A 486 0.79 -28.38 9.68
CA ILE A 486 -0.10 -28.50 8.51
C ILE A 486 0.63 -29.21 7.36
N ALA A 487 1.85 -28.83 7.06
CA ALA A 487 2.63 -29.44 5.99
C ALA A 487 2.76 -30.97 6.17
N LYS A 488 3.05 -31.44 7.40
CA LYS A 488 3.11 -32.88 7.72
C LYS A 488 1.79 -33.58 7.47
N ARG A 489 0.65 -32.95 7.83
CA ARG A 489 -0.69 -33.52 7.53
C ARG A 489 -0.92 -33.60 6.03
N VAL A 490 -0.62 -32.53 5.27
CA VAL A 490 -0.76 -32.49 3.82
C VAL A 490 0.06 -33.58 3.13
N ILE A 491 1.31 -33.78 3.54
CA ILE A 491 2.18 -34.82 2.97
C ILE A 491 1.62 -36.22 3.22
N LYS A 492 1.11 -36.48 4.43
CA LYS A 492 0.50 -37.77 4.74
C LYS A 492 -0.66 -38.06 3.79
N PHE A 493 -1.59 -37.11 3.61
CA PHE A 493 -2.70 -37.27 2.67
C PHE A 493 -2.23 -37.44 1.23
N TYR A 494 -1.29 -36.65 0.77
CA TYR A 494 -0.74 -36.75 -0.59
C TYR A 494 -0.11 -38.12 -0.89
N LEU A 495 0.59 -38.72 0.08
CA LEU A 495 1.18 -40.05 -0.07
C LEU A 495 0.12 -41.16 -0.06
N GLU A 496 -0.97 -40.99 0.70
CA GLU A 496 -2.12 -41.91 0.69
C GLU A 496 -2.87 -41.86 -0.64
N GLU A 497 -3.09 -40.69 -1.22
CA GLU A 497 -3.70 -40.51 -2.56
C GLU A 497 -2.86 -41.14 -3.68
N LYS A 498 -1.55 -41.05 -3.63
CA LYS A 498 -0.65 -41.62 -4.65
C LYS A 498 -0.52 -43.16 -4.55
N ARG A 499 -0.94 -43.76 -3.44
CA ARG A 499 -0.95 -45.22 -3.25
C ARG A 499 -2.22 -45.89 -3.70
N LYS A 500 -3.29 -45.11 -3.89
CA LYS A 500 -4.55 -45.52 -4.50
C LYS A 500 -4.53 -45.35 -6.02
#